data_be88c76ebce23711c83d2410c0964c6a
#
_entry.id   be88c76ebce23711c83d2410c0964c6a
#
_cell.length_a   1.000
_cell.length_b   1.000
_cell.length_c   1.000
_cell.angle_alpha   90.00
_cell.angle_beta   90.00
_cell.angle_gamma   90.00
#
_symmetry.space_group_name_H-M   'P 1'
#
loop_
_entity.id
_entity.type
_entity.pdbx_description
1 polymer ?
#
loop_
_entity_poly.entity_id
_entity_poly.type
_entity_poly.pdbx_seq_one_letter_code
_entity_poly.pdbx_strand_id
1 'polypeptide(L)'
;MTDEVHRSYTSGDETAHMSRFPILGACVLAALLAVPSTAAASPVDRLDARAETAPNYDDEAGGDADADDPAIWVNPDRPAESVVVGTLKNGGLTAVDLRGRELQHLDTAPGGRFNNVDVVGRYAIVSDRGLDRLRVYRIDPGAGQVLTEVTVPNPPLAFSTDEAEVAEQHTAYGLATWAGPEGGAPWVVASRRNETRLGLFRLAVTPDGVTYHRKAVLDLPAEFAVGGGTWTPCLEPGERPQVEGMVVDRTDDVLYAAQEDVGIWRIPLSRKGFGKPVLVDRVREYGRPAVYDEETEECTPTAPPPPEAGTHLSADAEGLTIAYGHRRTLLASSQGDSTFARYDITRDGLRYRSGFAVADGRVDSVEHSDGAAVSTTPLGRAYPNGLLVLHDGENTPDDGRTNTNFKLLDAGPAIGR
;
A
#
# COMPACT_ATOMS: atom_id res chain seq x y z
N MET A 1 -18.61 -1.19 -26.17
CA MET A 1 -18.56 -2.30 -27.15
C MET A 1 -17.09 -2.65 -27.34
N THR A 2 -16.54 -3.38 -26.41
CA THR A 2 -15.20 -3.99 -26.53
C THR A 2 -15.26 -5.31 -25.79
N ASP A 3 -14.97 -6.38 -26.53
CA ASP A 3 -15.03 -7.77 -26.07
C ASP A 3 -13.82 -8.08 -25.19
N GLU A 4 -14.05 -8.53 -23.97
CA GLU A 4 -13.06 -9.21 -23.14
C GLU A 4 -12.83 -10.63 -23.65
N VAL A 5 -11.58 -10.99 -23.89
CA VAL A 5 -11.16 -12.36 -24.23
C VAL A 5 -10.38 -12.96 -23.06
N HIS A 6 -11.09 -13.77 -22.27
CA HIS A 6 -10.45 -14.71 -21.32
C HIS A 6 -9.64 -15.77 -22.06
N ARG A 7 -8.37 -15.91 -21.74
CA ARG A 7 -7.54 -17.05 -22.14
C ARG A 7 -7.28 -17.99 -20.97
N SER A 8 -7.93 -19.14 -21.04
CA SER A 8 -7.65 -20.30 -20.18
C SER A 8 -6.43 -21.09 -20.68
N TYR A 9 -5.51 -21.40 -19.78
CA TYR A 9 -4.41 -22.34 -20.03
C TYR A 9 -4.90 -23.79 -19.86
N THR A 10 -4.78 -24.59 -20.90
CA THR A 10 -4.99 -26.04 -20.84
C THR A 10 -3.65 -26.76 -20.79
N SER A 11 -3.48 -27.63 -19.79
CA SER A 11 -2.36 -28.55 -19.66
C SER A 11 -2.48 -29.69 -20.68
N GLY A 12 -1.45 -29.89 -21.47
CA GLY A 12 -1.32 -31.04 -22.37
C GLY A 12 -0.53 -32.16 -21.72
N ASP A 13 -1.14 -33.31 -21.66
CA ASP A 13 -0.56 -34.57 -21.18
C ASP A 13 0.08 -35.29 -22.37
N GLU A 14 1.36 -35.60 -22.33
CA GLU A 14 2.01 -36.47 -23.33
C GLU A 14 2.62 -37.70 -22.68
N THR A 15 2.07 -38.83 -23.09
CA THR A 15 2.46 -40.19 -22.72
C THR A 15 3.72 -40.64 -23.45
N ALA A 16 4.71 -41.15 -22.73
CA ALA A 16 5.95 -41.65 -23.25
C ALA A 16 5.86 -43.16 -23.62
N HIS A 17 6.30 -43.48 -24.82
CA HIS A 17 6.55 -44.85 -25.28
C HIS A 17 7.92 -45.37 -24.81
N MET A 18 7.90 -46.56 -24.18
CA MET A 18 9.11 -47.34 -23.84
C MET A 18 9.64 -48.07 -25.06
N SER A 19 10.95 -47.97 -25.32
CA SER A 19 11.69 -48.95 -26.10
C SER A 19 12.96 -49.39 -25.36
N ARG A 20 13.14 -50.72 -25.26
CA ARG A 20 14.28 -51.40 -24.60
C ARG A 20 15.40 -51.62 -25.60
N PHE A 21 16.67 -51.45 -25.19
CA PHE A 21 17.89 -52.20 -25.64
C PHE A 21 19.11 -51.93 -24.72
N PRO A 22 20.27 -52.66 -24.81
CA PRO A 22 20.74 -53.46 -23.69
C PRO A 22 22.02 -52.92 -22.99
N ILE A 23 22.34 -53.60 -21.90
CA ILE A 23 23.45 -53.41 -20.97
C ILE A 23 24.81 -53.59 -21.62
N LEU A 24 25.73 -52.61 -21.48
CA LEU A 24 27.20 -52.78 -21.52
C LEU A 24 27.80 -51.95 -20.37
N GLY A 25 28.55 -52.64 -19.51
CA GLY A 25 29.15 -52.06 -18.34
C GLY A 25 30.31 -51.11 -18.63
N ALA A 26 30.41 -50.08 -17.86
CA ALA A 26 31.63 -49.26 -17.73
C ALA A 26 31.63 -48.53 -16.37
N CYS A 27 32.79 -48.41 -15.84
CA CYS A 27 33.25 -47.96 -14.54
C CYS A 27 32.53 -46.72 -13.99
N VAL A 28 32.12 -46.82 -12.72
CA VAL A 28 31.54 -45.74 -11.92
C VAL A 28 32.64 -44.79 -11.48
N LEU A 29 32.73 -43.63 -12.09
CA LEU A 29 33.31 -42.42 -11.48
C LEU A 29 32.18 -41.71 -10.75
N ALA A 30 32.17 -41.71 -9.41
CA ALA A 30 31.22 -40.99 -8.61
C ALA A 30 31.56 -39.49 -8.69
N ALA A 31 30.95 -38.76 -9.63
CA ALA A 31 30.89 -37.32 -9.61
C ALA A 31 29.80 -36.93 -8.57
N LEU A 32 30.21 -36.40 -7.44
CA LEU A 32 29.32 -35.71 -6.49
C LEU A 32 28.74 -34.46 -7.19
N LEU A 33 27.59 -34.62 -7.82
CA LEU A 33 26.77 -33.50 -8.25
C LEU A 33 26.25 -32.81 -6.99
N ALA A 34 26.82 -31.66 -6.63
CA ALA A 34 26.23 -30.74 -5.68
C ALA A 34 24.89 -30.30 -6.27
N VAL A 35 23.80 -30.89 -5.78
CA VAL A 35 22.44 -30.41 -6.06
C VAL A 35 22.32 -29.04 -5.40
N PRO A 36 22.10 -27.98 -6.19
CA PRO A 36 21.82 -26.69 -5.56
C PRO A 36 20.60 -26.86 -4.64
N SER A 37 20.79 -26.62 -3.35
CA SER A 37 19.70 -26.57 -2.38
C SER A 37 18.80 -25.41 -2.80
N THR A 38 17.69 -25.72 -3.45
CA THR A 38 16.61 -24.73 -3.59
C THR A 38 16.15 -24.41 -2.18
N ALA A 39 16.48 -23.20 -1.69
CA ALA A 39 15.92 -22.70 -0.46
C ALA A 39 14.40 -22.78 -0.63
N ALA A 40 13.75 -23.66 0.15
CA ALA A 40 12.29 -23.71 0.18
C ALA A 40 11.81 -22.33 0.62
N ALA A 41 10.94 -21.70 -0.16
CA ALA A 41 10.28 -20.46 0.22
C ALA A 41 9.68 -20.68 1.62
N SER A 42 9.90 -19.76 2.55
CA SER A 42 9.28 -19.84 3.87
C SER A 42 7.77 -19.90 3.68
N PRO A 43 7.06 -20.81 4.37
CA PRO A 43 5.63 -20.93 4.20
C PRO A 43 4.97 -19.58 4.54
N VAL A 44 4.08 -19.12 3.66
CA VAL A 44 3.25 -17.94 3.88
C VAL A 44 2.14 -18.36 4.85
N ASP A 45 2.03 -17.65 5.99
CA ASP A 45 0.95 -17.90 6.95
C ASP A 45 -0.40 -17.52 6.32
N ARG A 46 -1.46 -18.29 6.60
CA ARG A 46 -2.82 -17.97 6.17
C ARG A 46 -3.60 -17.42 7.33
N LEU A 47 -4.20 -16.25 7.15
CA LEU A 47 -5.00 -15.55 8.16
C LEU A 47 -6.45 -15.46 7.69
N ASP A 48 -7.39 -15.38 8.63
CA ASP A 48 -8.81 -15.21 8.34
C ASP A 48 -9.26 -13.79 8.71
N ALA A 49 -10.01 -13.13 7.83
CA ALA A 49 -10.71 -11.91 8.16
C ALA A 49 -11.95 -12.21 9.04
N ARG A 50 -12.27 -11.29 9.95
CA ARG A 50 -13.40 -11.43 10.88
C ARG A 50 -14.65 -10.72 10.41
N ALA A 51 -14.48 -9.66 9.67
CA ALA A 51 -15.52 -8.82 9.09
C ALA A 51 -14.97 -8.12 7.86
N GLU A 52 -15.86 -7.56 7.08
CA GLU A 52 -15.59 -6.76 5.90
C GLU A 52 -16.55 -5.58 5.82
N THR A 53 -16.22 -4.59 5.00
CA THR A 53 -17.15 -3.51 4.65
C THR A 53 -18.09 -3.95 3.52
N ALA A 54 -19.12 -3.15 3.25
CA ALA A 54 -19.90 -3.33 2.03
C ALA A 54 -19.02 -3.18 0.78
N PRO A 55 -19.36 -3.84 -0.33
CA PRO A 55 -18.66 -3.67 -1.59
C PRO A 55 -18.78 -2.25 -2.12
N ASN A 56 -17.70 -1.74 -2.71
CA ASN A 56 -17.68 -0.49 -3.48
C ASN A 56 -17.51 -0.88 -4.94
N TYR A 57 -18.49 -0.54 -5.77
CA TYR A 57 -18.53 -0.96 -7.15
C TYR A 57 -17.82 0.06 -8.05
N ASP A 58 -16.89 -0.43 -8.86
CA ASP A 58 -16.08 0.38 -9.77
C ASP A 58 -16.90 1.31 -10.67
N ASP A 59 -18.05 0.85 -11.17
CA ASP A 59 -18.93 1.59 -12.09
C ASP A 59 -19.79 2.68 -11.40
N GLU A 60 -19.67 2.89 -10.08
CA GLU A 60 -20.35 3.96 -9.34
C GLU A 60 -19.58 5.28 -9.37
N ALA A 61 -20.20 6.37 -8.95
CA ALA A 61 -19.63 7.73 -8.92
C ALA A 61 -18.99 8.19 -10.25
N GLY A 62 -19.41 7.60 -11.36
CA GLY A 62 -18.89 7.93 -12.71
C GLY A 62 -17.70 7.05 -13.14
N GLY A 63 -17.46 5.99 -12.45
CA GLY A 63 -16.34 5.06 -12.61
C GLY A 63 -15.26 5.25 -11.56
N ASP A 64 -14.44 4.26 -11.35
CA ASP A 64 -13.36 4.25 -10.36
C ASP A 64 -13.82 4.59 -8.92
N ALA A 65 -14.92 4.01 -8.44
CA ALA A 65 -15.41 4.19 -7.07
C ALA A 65 -14.83 3.14 -6.11
N ASP A 66 -13.64 2.68 -6.38
CA ASP A 66 -12.95 1.62 -5.65
C ASP A 66 -12.52 2.05 -4.26
N ALA A 67 -12.60 1.13 -3.30
CA ALA A 67 -11.84 1.24 -2.06
C ALA A 67 -10.33 1.31 -2.39
N ASP A 68 -9.56 1.98 -1.53
CA ASP A 68 -8.14 2.20 -1.76
C ASP A 68 -7.35 2.06 -0.44
N ASP A 69 -7.30 3.07 0.40
CA ASP A 69 -6.48 3.07 1.61
C ASP A 69 -7.32 3.24 2.88
N PRO A 70 -7.09 2.42 3.93
CA PRO A 70 -7.75 2.56 5.21
C PRO A 70 -6.87 3.26 6.25
N ALA A 71 -7.48 3.93 7.21
CA ALA A 71 -6.84 4.41 8.44
C ALA A 71 -7.67 4.06 9.67
N ILE A 72 -7.02 3.83 10.83
CA ILE A 72 -7.70 3.48 12.07
C ILE A 72 -7.58 4.64 13.06
N TRP A 73 -8.71 5.26 13.39
CA TRP A 73 -8.79 6.15 14.55
C TRP A 73 -9.17 5.36 15.80
N VAL A 74 -8.26 5.29 16.76
CA VAL A 74 -8.53 4.65 18.05
C VAL A 74 -9.21 5.65 18.98
N ASN A 75 -10.43 5.33 19.42
CA ASN A 75 -11.13 6.12 20.41
C ASN A 75 -10.43 5.98 21.77
N PRO A 76 -9.83 7.05 22.31
CA PRO A 76 -9.04 6.96 23.54
C PRO A 76 -9.90 6.66 24.79
N ASP A 77 -11.17 7.05 24.79
CA ASP A 77 -12.08 6.87 25.93
C ASP A 77 -12.84 5.55 25.83
N ARG A 78 -13.17 5.12 24.63
CA ARG A 78 -13.97 3.92 24.33
C ARG A 78 -13.39 3.14 23.14
N PRO A 79 -12.31 2.38 23.33
CA PRO A 79 -11.62 1.70 22.23
C PRO A 79 -12.52 0.78 21.36
N ALA A 80 -13.58 0.20 21.93
CA ALA A 80 -14.57 -0.58 21.16
C ALA A 80 -15.45 0.26 20.22
N GLU A 81 -15.40 1.58 20.30
CA GLU A 81 -16.09 2.54 19.43
C GLU A 81 -15.07 3.30 18.55
N SER A 82 -13.94 2.68 18.26
CA SER A 82 -12.98 3.17 17.27
C SER A 82 -13.59 3.13 15.87
N VAL A 83 -13.03 3.92 14.97
CA VAL A 83 -13.54 4.12 13.61
C VAL A 83 -12.43 3.77 12.61
N VAL A 84 -12.80 3.08 11.55
CA VAL A 84 -11.99 2.95 10.35
C VAL A 84 -12.47 4.00 9.35
N VAL A 85 -11.55 4.73 8.78
CA VAL A 85 -11.79 5.69 7.68
C VAL A 85 -11.16 5.10 6.43
N GLY A 86 -11.92 5.02 5.34
CA GLY A 86 -11.42 4.47 4.08
C GLY A 86 -11.66 5.45 2.93
N THR A 87 -10.70 5.58 2.04
CA THR A 87 -10.86 6.28 0.76
C THR A 87 -11.48 5.35 -0.28
N LEU A 88 -12.28 5.92 -1.17
CA LEU A 88 -13.05 5.20 -2.20
C LEU A 88 -12.84 5.85 -3.58
N LYS A 89 -11.66 6.33 -3.84
CA LYS A 89 -11.32 7.04 -5.09
C LYS A 89 -12.40 8.07 -5.48
N ASN A 90 -13.07 7.92 -6.61
CA ASN A 90 -14.18 8.80 -7.01
C ASN A 90 -15.41 8.66 -6.10
N GLY A 91 -15.57 7.52 -5.43
CA GLY A 91 -16.63 7.26 -4.44
C GLY A 91 -16.49 8.06 -3.15
N GLY A 92 -15.38 8.74 -2.90
CA GLY A 92 -15.22 9.63 -1.76
C GLY A 92 -14.57 9.02 -0.52
N LEU A 93 -15.19 9.22 0.64
CA LEU A 93 -14.65 8.82 1.95
C LEU A 93 -15.71 8.10 2.76
N THR A 94 -15.38 6.96 3.32
CA THR A 94 -16.26 6.23 4.25
C THR A 94 -15.69 6.20 5.65
N ALA A 95 -16.58 6.24 6.65
CA ALA A 95 -16.27 5.91 8.04
C ALA A 95 -17.09 4.69 8.44
N VAL A 96 -16.44 3.67 8.97
CA VAL A 96 -17.10 2.43 9.36
C VAL A 96 -16.79 2.04 10.81
N ASP A 97 -17.70 1.27 11.44
CA ASP A 97 -17.46 0.70 12.76
C ASP A 97 -16.55 -0.54 12.69
N LEU A 98 -16.17 -1.08 13.84
CA LEU A 98 -15.33 -2.28 13.94
C LEU A 98 -16.01 -3.59 13.46
N ARG A 99 -17.20 -3.51 12.88
CA ARG A 99 -17.92 -4.61 12.24
C ARG A 99 -18.03 -4.43 10.73
N GLY A 100 -17.37 -3.39 10.19
CA GLY A 100 -17.46 -3.04 8.77
C GLY A 100 -18.75 -2.29 8.37
N ARG A 101 -19.60 -1.88 9.35
CA ARG A 101 -20.84 -1.17 9.01
C ARG A 101 -20.56 0.30 8.82
N GLU A 102 -21.06 0.87 7.75
CA GLU A 102 -20.96 2.29 7.46
C GLU A 102 -21.63 3.12 8.54
N LEU A 103 -20.91 4.12 9.03
CA LEU A 103 -21.39 5.16 9.95
C LEU A 103 -21.64 6.46 9.22
N GLN A 104 -20.86 6.74 8.18
CA GLN A 104 -20.96 7.93 7.34
C GLN A 104 -20.26 7.73 6.01
N HIS A 105 -20.85 8.26 4.96
CA HIS A 105 -20.27 8.42 3.65
C HIS A 105 -20.19 9.91 3.29
N LEU A 106 -19.12 10.31 2.61
CA LEU A 106 -18.90 11.67 2.13
C LEU A 106 -18.44 11.62 0.67
N ASP A 107 -19.21 12.23 -0.21
CA ASP A 107 -18.85 12.38 -1.62
C ASP A 107 -17.63 13.31 -1.79
N THR A 108 -16.90 13.15 -2.87
CA THR A 108 -15.88 14.11 -3.29
C THR A 108 -16.51 15.43 -3.76
N ALA A 109 -15.73 16.50 -3.71
CA ALA A 109 -16.09 17.70 -4.48
C ALA A 109 -16.01 17.37 -5.99
N PRO A 110 -16.71 18.13 -6.84
CA PRO A 110 -16.62 17.93 -8.30
C PRO A 110 -15.17 17.94 -8.80
N GLY A 111 -14.77 16.86 -9.47
CA GLY A 111 -13.40 16.63 -9.93
C GLY A 111 -12.44 16.10 -8.85
N GLY A 112 -12.92 15.90 -7.61
CA GLY A 112 -12.13 15.29 -6.55
C GLY A 112 -11.99 13.78 -6.73
N ARG A 113 -10.88 13.22 -6.24
CA ARG A 113 -10.61 11.79 -6.22
C ARG A 113 -9.70 11.51 -5.02
N PHE A 114 -10.20 10.78 -4.05
CA PHE A 114 -9.47 10.51 -2.81
C PHE A 114 -8.63 9.24 -2.95
N ASN A 115 -7.31 9.37 -2.72
CA ASN A 115 -6.40 8.24 -2.81
C ASN A 115 -6.08 7.68 -1.41
N ASN A 116 -5.16 8.26 -0.67
CA ASN A 116 -4.77 7.75 0.63
C ASN A 116 -5.35 8.55 1.79
N VAL A 117 -5.48 7.90 2.94
CA VAL A 117 -5.88 8.53 4.21
C VAL A 117 -4.97 8.08 5.34
N ASP A 118 -4.59 8.99 6.24
CA ASP A 118 -3.95 8.62 7.49
C ASP A 118 -4.46 9.49 8.65
N VAL A 119 -4.28 9.02 9.88
CA VAL A 119 -4.86 9.62 11.09
C VAL A 119 -3.79 10.12 12.03
N VAL A 120 -3.90 11.38 12.44
CA VAL A 120 -3.08 11.98 13.50
C VAL A 120 -3.96 12.70 14.53
N GLY A 121 -3.93 12.24 15.78
CA GLY A 121 -4.77 12.77 16.84
C GLY A 121 -6.26 12.56 16.55
N ARG A 122 -6.99 13.66 16.28
CA ARG A 122 -8.42 13.64 15.91
C ARG A 122 -8.65 14.08 14.46
N TYR A 123 -7.64 14.01 13.64
CA TYR A 123 -7.74 14.39 12.23
C TYR A 123 -7.46 13.20 11.34
N ALA A 124 -8.34 12.94 10.37
CA ALA A 124 -8.05 12.17 9.18
C ALA A 124 -7.58 13.16 8.10
N ILE A 125 -6.45 12.87 7.48
CA ILE A 125 -5.90 13.64 6.38
C ILE A 125 -5.98 12.77 5.12
N VAL A 126 -6.51 13.34 4.05
CA VAL A 126 -6.77 12.65 2.79
C VAL A 126 -6.03 13.35 1.66
N SER A 127 -5.40 12.61 0.77
CA SER A 127 -4.90 13.11 -0.49
C SER A 127 -6.04 13.14 -1.52
N ASP A 128 -6.41 14.34 -1.96
CA ASP A 128 -7.35 14.56 -3.05
C ASP A 128 -6.55 14.73 -4.35
N ARG A 129 -6.28 13.59 -5.01
CA ARG A 129 -5.46 13.56 -6.22
C ARG A 129 -6.16 14.22 -7.41
N GLY A 130 -7.48 14.22 -7.46
CA GLY A 130 -8.24 14.88 -8.51
C GLY A 130 -8.03 16.40 -8.52
N LEU A 131 -7.85 17.01 -7.36
CA LEU A 131 -7.73 18.46 -7.17
C LEU A 131 -6.37 18.93 -6.62
N ASP A 132 -5.41 18.03 -6.48
CA ASP A 132 -4.07 18.29 -5.91
C ASP A 132 -4.14 18.98 -4.54
N ARG A 133 -4.98 18.46 -3.64
CA ARG A 133 -5.23 19.03 -2.30
C ARG A 133 -4.99 17.99 -1.20
N LEU A 134 -4.66 18.48 0.00
CA LEU A 134 -4.80 17.70 1.22
C LEU A 134 -6.10 18.14 1.90
N ARG A 135 -7.01 17.18 2.14
CA ARG A 135 -8.25 17.40 2.87
C ARG A 135 -8.11 16.96 4.31
N VAL A 136 -8.67 17.71 5.22
CA VAL A 136 -8.59 17.45 6.67
C VAL A 136 -9.99 17.31 7.24
N TYR A 137 -10.26 16.16 7.84
CA TYR A 137 -11.51 15.85 8.50
C TYR A 137 -11.28 15.67 10.00
N ARG A 138 -12.10 16.33 10.81
CA ARG A 138 -12.12 16.09 12.26
C ARG A 138 -12.99 14.87 12.55
N ILE A 139 -12.46 13.96 13.35
CA ILE A 139 -13.14 12.73 13.77
C ILE A 139 -13.83 12.98 15.12
N ASP A 140 -15.17 12.84 15.17
CA ASP A 140 -15.99 13.03 16.37
C ASP A 140 -17.21 12.09 16.38
N PRO A 141 -17.07 10.83 16.77
CA PRO A 141 -18.15 9.84 16.75
C PRO A 141 -19.37 10.18 17.61
N GLY A 142 -19.22 11.11 18.56
CA GLY A 142 -20.31 11.54 19.46
C GLY A 142 -21.18 12.69 18.93
N ALA A 143 -20.83 13.29 17.81
CA ALA A 143 -21.46 14.55 17.34
C ALA A 143 -22.57 14.36 16.29
N GLY A 144 -23.01 13.14 16.00
CA GLY A 144 -24.02 12.86 14.96
C GLY A 144 -23.44 12.77 13.54
N GLN A 145 -22.29 13.39 13.30
CA GLN A 145 -21.43 13.20 12.13
C GLN A 145 -20.06 12.75 12.62
N VAL A 146 -19.59 11.59 12.12
CA VAL A 146 -18.31 11.02 12.53
C VAL A 146 -17.14 11.84 11.97
N LEU A 147 -17.26 12.26 10.72
CA LEU A 147 -16.29 13.07 9.99
C LEU A 147 -16.88 14.44 9.67
N THR A 148 -16.15 15.49 10.01
CA THR A 148 -16.48 16.87 9.62
C THR A 148 -15.28 17.47 8.90
N GLU A 149 -15.44 17.88 7.66
CA GLU A 149 -14.38 18.58 6.94
C GLU A 149 -14.08 19.91 7.66
N VAL A 150 -12.80 20.12 7.93
CA VAL A 150 -12.26 21.31 8.57
C VAL A 150 -11.17 21.98 7.75
N THR A 151 -10.96 21.56 6.52
CA THR A 151 -10.06 22.21 5.57
C THR A 151 -10.55 23.62 5.30
N VAL A 152 -9.65 24.60 5.16
CA VAL A 152 -10.05 25.94 4.70
C VAL A 152 -10.72 25.86 3.32
N PRO A 153 -11.65 26.78 2.97
CA PRO A 153 -12.40 26.71 1.72
C PRO A 153 -11.55 26.64 0.44
N ASN A 154 -10.36 27.26 0.44
CA ASN A 154 -9.44 27.28 -0.69
C ASN A 154 -8.03 26.89 -0.22
N PRO A 155 -7.78 25.59 0.04
CA PRO A 155 -6.44 25.15 0.44
C PRO A 155 -5.46 25.30 -0.73
N PRO A 156 -4.16 25.53 -0.47
CA PRO A 156 -3.17 25.60 -1.53
C PRO A 156 -3.06 24.27 -2.29
N LEU A 157 -2.59 24.32 -3.54
CA LEU A 157 -2.19 23.11 -4.27
C LEU A 157 -1.03 22.43 -3.56
N ALA A 158 -1.03 21.09 -3.54
CA ALA A 158 0.01 20.33 -2.86
C ALA A 158 1.33 20.37 -3.66
N PHE A 159 1.26 20.09 -4.95
CA PHE A 159 2.44 19.99 -5.82
C PHE A 159 2.38 20.94 -7.00
N SER A 160 1.25 21.06 -7.66
CA SER A 160 1.04 21.86 -8.86
C SER A 160 1.18 23.35 -8.58
N THR A 161 1.48 24.12 -9.62
CA THR A 161 1.60 25.59 -9.54
C THR A 161 0.31 26.30 -9.87
N ASP A 162 -0.54 25.66 -10.68
CA ASP A 162 -1.85 26.17 -11.12
C ASP A 162 -2.79 25.02 -11.54
N GLU A 163 -4.02 25.36 -11.87
CA GLU A 163 -5.05 24.37 -12.25
C GLU A 163 -4.79 23.72 -13.63
N ALA A 164 -3.95 24.32 -14.48
CA ALA A 164 -3.57 23.69 -15.74
C ALA A 164 -2.61 22.53 -15.50
N GLU A 165 -1.68 22.68 -14.55
CA GLU A 165 -0.80 21.60 -14.12
C GLU A 165 -1.56 20.51 -13.35
N VAL A 166 -2.63 20.86 -12.60
CA VAL A 166 -3.51 19.86 -11.96
C VAL A 166 -4.16 18.97 -13.02
N ALA A 167 -4.55 19.51 -14.16
CA ALA A 167 -5.18 18.74 -15.23
C ALA A 167 -4.27 17.67 -15.85
N GLU A 168 -2.94 17.76 -15.66
CA GLU A 168 -1.97 16.72 -16.03
C GLU A 168 -1.96 15.54 -15.07
N GLN A 169 -2.69 15.64 -13.95
CA GLN A 169 -2.87 14.60 -12.92
C GLN A 169 -1.58 14.08 -12.24
N HIS A 170 -0.48 14.85 -12.30
CA HIS A 170 0.71 14.63 -11.48
C HIS A 170 0.53 15.31 -10.11
N THR A 171 -0.37 14.82 -9.33
CA THR A 171 -0.95 15.47 -8.14
C THR A 171 -0.63 14.71 -6.84
N ALA A 172 -1.19 15.16 -5.70
CA ALA A 172 -1.03 14.47 -4.41
C ALA A 172 -1.59 13.05 -4.47
N TYR A 173 -0.79 12.06 -4.04
CA TYR A 173 -1.07 10.63 -4.19
C TYR A 173 -0.94 9.91 -2.83
N GLY A 174 0.08 9.10 -2.61
CA GLY A 174 0.32 8.44 -1.34
C GLY A 174 0.48 9.41 -0.16
N LEU A 175 0.16 8.97 1.07
CA LEU A 175 0.15 9.85 2.22
C LEU A 175 0.57 9.13 3.52
N ALA A 176 1.30 9.85 4.39
CA ALA A 176 1.52 9.45 5.79
C ALA A 176 1.52 10.66 6.71
N THR A 177 0.99 10.50 7.91
CA THR A 177 1.01 11.55 8.94
C THR A 177 2.19 11.39 9.88
N TRP A 178 2.67 12.52 10.38
CA TRP A 178 3.72 12.58 11.38
C TRP A 178 3.36 13.60 12.47
N ALA A 179 3.28 13.13 13.71
CA ALA A 179 2.98 14.02 14.84
C ALA A 179 4.07 15.10 15.05
N GLY A 180 5.24 14.89 14.48
CA GLY A 180 6.40 15.75 14.63
C GLY A 180 7.06 15.61 16.00
N PRO A 181 8.31 16.07 16.14
CA PRO A 181 8.99 16.12 17.43
C PRO A 181 8.30 17.15 18.33
N GLU A 182 8.05 16.80 19.60
CA GLU A 182 7.57 17.70 20.68
C GLU A 182 6.12 18.21 20.58
N GLY A 183 5.17 17.44 20.00
CA GLY A 183 3.73 17.71 20.17
C GLY A 183 3.24 19.04 19.60
N GLY A 184 3.80 19.50 18.50
CA GLY A 184 3.35 20.69 17.76
C GLY A 184 2.19 20.40 16.80
N ALA A 185 1.94 21.30 15.85
CA ALA A 185 1.02 21.03 14.76
C ALA A 185 1.51 19.83 13.93
N PRO A 186 0.62 18.91 13.54
CA PRO A 186 0.98 17.71 12.79
C PRO A 186 1.63 18.03 11.44
N TRP A 187 2.36 17.05 10.95
CA TRP A 187 2.98 17.07 9.62
C TRP A 187 2.38 15.97 8.76
N VAL A 188 2.49 16.13 7.46
CA VAL A 188 2.08 15.16 6.45
C VAL A 188 3.21 15.01 5.45
N VAL A 189 3.52 13.78 5.08
CA VAL A 189 4.27 13.48 3.87
C VAL A 189 3.25 13.04 2.83
N ALA A 190 3.34 13.61 1.63
CA ALA A 190 2.59 13.13 0.47
C ALA A 190 3.56 12.90 -0.69
N SER A 191 3.24 11.94 -1.54
CA SER A 191 3.92 11.72 -2.81
C SER A 191 3.21 12.46 -3.95
N ARG A 192 3.90 12.59 -5.08
CA ARG A 192 3.35 13.11 -6.32
C ARG A 192 3.14 11.94 -7.29
N ARG A 193 1.92 11.78 -7.80
CA ARG A 193 1.55 10.73 -8.75
C ARG A 193 2.42 10.80 -10.01
N ASN A 194 2.78 9.65 -10.55
CA ASN A 194 3.63 9.47 -11.75
C ASN A 194 4.99 10.18 -11.65
N GLU A 195 5.46 10.45 -10.42
CA GLU A 195 6.70 11.16 -10.12
C GLU A 195 7.43 10.53 -8.93
N THR A 196 8.72 10.80 -8.82
CA THR A 196 9.51 10.31 -7.67
C THR A 196 9.46 11.24 -6.46
N ARG A 197 8.66 12.32 -6.53
CA ARG A 197 8.68 13.43 -5.56
C ARG A 197 7.86 13.17 -4.33
N LEU A 198 8.48 13.40 -3.17
CA LEU A 198 7.83 13.50 -1.86
C LEU A 198 7.80 14.96 -1.40
N GLY A 199 6.68 15.39 -0.83
CA GLY A 199 6.50 16.68 -0.16
C GLY A 199 6.30 16.50 1.33
N LEU A 200 6.98 17.32 2.16
CA LEU A 200 6.75 17.42 3.59
C LEU A 200 5.95 18.68 3.89
N PHE A 201 4.76 18.50 4.43
CA PHE A 201 3.82 19.57 4.73
C PHE A 201 3.62 19.71 6.23
N ARG A 202 3.48 20.96 6.71
CA ARG A 202 3.09 21.25 8.08
C ARG A 202 1.67 21.78 8.11
N LEU A 203 0.81 21.16 8.88
CA LEU A 203 -0.55 21.65 9.10
C LEU A 203 -0.53 22.93 9.94
N ALA A 204 -1.51 23.80 9.71
CA ALA A 204 -1.74 25.02 10.46
C ALA A 204 -3.22 25.21 10.72
N VAL A 205 -3.59 25.40 12.00
CA VAL A 205 -4.97 25.74 12.39
C VAL A 205 -5.14 27.24 12.30
N THR A 206 -6.16 27.70 11.60
CA THR A 206 -6.55 29.10 11.43
C THR A 206 -7.98 29.31 11.91
N PRO A 207 -8.48 30.54 12.03
CA PRO A 207 -9.89 30.79 12.32
C PRO A 207 -10.86 30.20 11.28
N ASP A 208 -10.42 30.08 10.02
CA ASP A 208 -11.23 29.60 8.89
C ASP A 208 -11.14 28.08 8.68
N GLY A 209 -10.32 27.38 9.47
CA GLY A 209 -10.12 25.93 9.37
C GLY A 209 -8.66 25.51 9.42
N VAL A 210 -8.37 24.32 8.89
CA VAL A 210 -7.00 23.76 8.81
C VAL A 210 -6.47 23.95 7.39
N THR A 211 -5.27 24.50 7.30
CA THR A 211 -4.50 24.61 6.06
C THR A 211 -3.13 23.93 6.22
N TYR A 212 -2.30 23.96 5.19
CA TYR A 212 -0.97 23.35 5.21
C TYR A 212 0.03 24.17 4.39
N HIS A 213 1.31 23.97 4.70
CA HIS A 213 2.40 24.61 3.99
C HIS A 213 3.48 23.59 3.69
N ARG A 214 3.85 23.45 2.41
CA ARG A 214 4.98 22.63 1.99
C ARG A 214 6.29 23.21 2.53
N LYS A 215 7.04 22.40 3.27
CA LYS A 215 8.30 22.81 3.95
C LYS A 215 9.54 22.28 3.27
N ALA A 216 9.45 21.10 2.68
CA ALA A 216 10.56 20.46 1.98
C ALA A 216 10.03 19.55 0.86
N VAL A 217 10.91 19.23 -0.06
CA VAL A 217 10.70 18.21 -1.09
C VAL A 217 11.91 17.28 -1.12
N LEU A 218 11.71 16.06 -1.57
CA LEU A 218 12.72 15.06 -1.85
C LEU A 218 12.33 14.33 -3.13
N ASP A 219 13.22 14.27 -4.10
CA ASP A 219 13.06 13.40 -5.26
C ASP A 219 13.84 12.11 -5.02
N LEU A 220 13.16 10.96 -5.07
CA LEU A 220 13.82 9.65 -5.04
C LEU A 220 14.44 9.34 -6.39
N PRO A 221 15.39 8.40 -6.47
CA PRO A 221 15.91 7.94 -7.75
C PRO A 221 14.81 7.35 -8.64
N ALA A 222 14.88 7.63 -9.94
CA ALA A 222 14.11 6.95 -10.98
C ALA A 222 14.97 5.92 -11.75
N GLU A 223 16.29 6.00 -11.60
CA GLU A 223 17.26 5.18 -12.29
C GLU A 223 18.20 4.51 -11.28
N PHE A 224 18.57 3.27 -11.53
CA PHE A 224 19.35 2.45 -10.60
C PHE A 224 20.51 1.77 -11.29
N ALA A 225 21.64 1.67 -10.62
CA ALA A 225 22.79 0.91 -11.11
C ALA A 225 22.55 -0.59 -10.85
N VAL A 226 22.44 -1.39 -11.90
CA VAL A 226 22.18 -2.83 -11.84
C VAL A 226 23.03 -3.54 -12.88
N GLY A 227 23.74 -4.60 -12.49
CA GLY A 227 24.52 -5.44 -13.42
C GLY A 227 25.60 -4.68 -14.20
N GLY A 228 26.07 -3.55 -13.69
CA GLY A 228 27.06 -2.68 -14.37
C GLY A 228 26.47 -1.73 -15.41
N GLY A 229 25.15 -1.68 -15.54
CA GLY A 229 24.37 -0.74 -16.38
C GLY A 229 23.45 0.14 -15.54
N THR A 230 22.59 0.88 -16.24
CA THR A 230 21.48 1.64 -15.65
C THR A 230 20.17 0.91 -15.95
N TRP A 231 19.32 0.79 -14.95
CA TRP A 231 17.98 0.24 -15.05
C TRP A 231 16.95 1.26 -14.57
N THR A 232 15.82 1.33 -15.26
CA THR A 232 14.59 2.02 -14.84
C THR A 232 13.48 0.99 -14.78
N PRO A 233 12.51 1.10 -13.85
CA PRO A 233 11.28 0.33 -13.92
C PRO A 233 10.62 0.48 -15.29
N CYS A 234 9.95 -0.56 -15.74
CA CYS A 234 9.10 -0.50 -16.91
C CYS A 234 7.78 0.14 -16.50
N LEU A 235 7.43 1.23 -17.14
CA LEU A 235 6.24 2.03 -16.86
C LEU A 235 5.64 2.55 -18.17
N GLU A 236 4.45 3.09 -18.11
CA GLU A 236 3.87 3.84 -19.20
C GLU A 236 4.82 4.99 -19.63
N PRO A 237 4.95 5.25 -20.95
CA PRO A 237 5.83 6.31 -21.43
C PRO A 237 5.46 7.70 -20.89
N GLY A 238 6.38 8.32 -20.16
CA GLY A 238 6.21 9.61 -19.50
C GLY A 238 6.05 9.52 -18.00
N GLU A 239 5.77 8.37 -17.45
CA GLU A 239 5.68 8.14 -16.02
C GLU A 239 7.06 7.87 -15.38
N ARG A 240 7.11 8.08 -14.07
CA ARG A 240 8.28 7.79 -13.23
C ARG A 240 7.85 6.94 -12.03
N PRO A 241 8.74 6.10 -11.47
CA PRO A 241 8.37 5.22 -10.37
C PRO A 241 7.91 6.04 -9.17
N GLN A 242 6.63 5.98 -8.90
CA GLN A 242 5.94 6.72 -7.85
C GLN A 242 6.01 6.00 -6.51
N VAL A 243 5.57 6.68 -5.46
CA VAL A 243 5.43 6.14 -4.11
C VAL A 243 3.96 6.22 -3.72
N GLU A 244 3.38 5.11 -3.28
CA GLU A 244 2.04 5.14 -2.69
C GLU A 244 2.08 4.80 -1.20
N GLY A 245 2.36 3.57 -0.83
CA GLY A 245 2.38 3.14 0.54
C GLY A 245 3.42 3.87 1.38
N MET A 246 2.99 4.56 2.43
CA MET A 246 3.88 5.28 3.33
C MET A 246 3.47 5.13 4.79
N VAL A 247 4.44 5.07 5.70
CA VAL A 247 4.20 5.12 7.14
C VAL A 247 5.36 5.76 7.88
N VAL A 248 5.08 6.55 8.91
CA VAL A 248 6.12 7.11 9.77
C VAL A 248 6.27 6.30 11.04
N ASP A 249 7.47 5.77 11.27
CA ASP A 249 7.85 5.24 12.56
C ASP A 249 8.00 6.39 13.57
N ARG A 250 6.99 6.54 14.42
CA ARG A 250 6.90 7.61 15.43
C ARG A 250 7.93 7.49 16.56
N THR A 251 8.67 6.36 16.64
CA THR A 251 9.68 6.17 17.68
C THR A 251 11.01 6.80 17.30
N ASP A 252 11.36 6.74 16.01
CA ASP A 252 12.66 7.18 15.51
C ASP A 252 12.55 8.33 14.49
N ASP A 253 11.32 8.85 14.25
CA ASP A 253 11.04 9.86 13.21
C ASP A 253 11.58 9.46 11.84
N VAL A 254 11.21 8.25 11.41
CA VAL A 254 11.63 7.65 10.14
C VAL A 254 10.42 7.36 9.27
N LEU A 255 10.40 7.89 8.06
CA LEU A 255 9.48 7.51 7.01
C LEU A 255 9.95 6.21 6.36
N TYR A 256 9.06 5.24 6.23
CA TYR A 256 9.15 4.15 5.27
C TYR A 256 8.22 4.49 4.11
N ALA A 257 8.72 4.37 2.88
CA ALA A 257 8.03 4.73 1.66
C ALA A 257 8.22 3.61 0.64
N ALA A 258 7.12 3.03 0.17
CA ALA A 258 7.11 2.02 -0.88
C ALA A 258 7.04 2.74 -2.24
N GLN A 259 8.13 2.63 -3.00
CA GLN A 259 8.18 3.03 -4.40
C GLN A 259 7.81 1.77 -5.18
N GLU A 260 6.63 1.75 -5.78
CA GLU A 260 5.86 0.60 -6.24
C GLU A 260 6.70 -0.47 -6.95
N ASP A 261 7.36 -0.11 -8.04
CA ASP A 261 8.20 -1.02 -8.86
C ASP A 261 9.64 -1.16 -8.37
N VAL A 262 10.00 -0.53 -7.25
CA VAL A 262 11.39 -0.46 -6.78
C VAL A 262 11.57 -1.17 -5.44
N GLY A 263 10.74 -0.82 -4.44
CA GLY A 263 10.82 -1.35 -3.10
C GLY A 263 10.72 -0.31 -2.00
N ILE A 264 11.16 -0.64 -0.79
CA ILE A 264 10.94 0.15 0.42
C ILE A 264 12.14 1.04 0.73
N TRP A 265 11.91 2.34 0.83
CA TRP A 265 12.86 3.33 1.28
C TRP A 265 12.73 3.60 2.79
N ARG A 266 13.86 3.82 3.45
CA ARG A 266 13.97 4.33 4.82
C ARG A 266 14.52 5.76 4.76
N ILE A 267 13.76 6.74 5.27
CA ILE A 267 14.06 8.17 5.13
C ILE A 267 13.91 8.85 6.49
N PRO A 268 15.00 9.31 7.14
CA PRO A 268 14.88 10.06 8.38
C PRO A 268 14.11 11.37 8.16
N LEU A 269 13.23 11.72 9.10
CA LEU A 269 12.49 12.98 9.09
C LEU A 269 13.00 13.95 10.15
N SER A 270 12.89 15.23 9.85
CA SER A 270 13.13 16.30 10.79
C SER A 270 12.28 17.53 10.44
N ARG A 271 12.18 18.50 11.33
CA ARG A 271 11.53 19.81 11.01
C ARG A 271 12.22 20.58 9.87
N LYS A 272 13.45 20.21 9.52
CA LYS A 272 14.20 20.81 8.41
C LYS A 272 13.92 20.14 7.07
N GLY A 273 13.28 18.97 7.08
CA GLY A 273 12.98 18.17 5.89
C GLY A 273 13.45 16.72 6.01
N PHE A 274 13.66 16.11 4.87
CA PHE A 274 14.07 14.74 4.70
C PHE A 274 15.58 14.56 4.92
N GLY A 275 15.97 13.48 5.59
CA GLY A 275 17.34 12.99 5.62
C GLY A 275 17.69 12.19 4.35
N LYS A 276 18.86 11.54 4.36
CA LYS A 276 19.31 10.73 3.23
C LYS A 276 18.44 9.48 3.10
N PRO A 277 17.79 9.22 1.93
CA PRO A 277 17.06 8.01 1.68
C PRO A 277 18.00 6.81 1.54
N VAL A 278 17.57 5.65 2.03
CA VAL A 278 18.25 4.36 1.90
C VAL A 278 17.23 3.33 1.46
N LEU A 279 17.45 2.67 0.33
CA LEU A 279 16.63 1.55 -0.13
C LEU A 279 16.94 0.33 0.76
N VAL A 280 15.95 -0.12 1.53
CA VAL A 280 16.12 -1.16 2.57
C VAL A 280 15.55 -2.51 2.18
N ASP A 281 14.65 -2.57 1.20
CA ASP A 281 14.24 -3.79 0.50
C ASP A 281 13.86 -3.45 -0.95
N ARG A 282 13.78 -4.46 -1.81
CA ARG A 282 13.49 -4.33 -3.23
C ARG A 282 12.41 -5.31 -3.63
N VAL A 283 11.67 -4.98 -4.69
CA VAL A 283 10.75 -5.93 -5.33
C VAL A 283 11.53 -6.99 -6.13
N ARG A 284 10.89 -8.11 -6.42
CA ARG A 284 11.46 -9.22 -7.22
C ARG A 284 11.73 -8.81 -8.67
N GLU A 285 11.04 -7.80 -9.14
CA GLU A 285 11.13 -7.20 -10.46
C GLU A 285 12.30 -6.20 -10.58
N TYR A 286 12.88 -5.77 -9.44
CA TYR A 286 13.97 -4.80 -9.41
C TYR A 286 15.14 -5.22 -10.30
N GLY A 287 15.51 -4.35 -11.23
CA GLY A 287 16.60 -4.58 -12.17
C GLY A 287 16.28 -5.51 -13.34
N ARG A 288 15.06 -6.06 -13.41
CA ARG A 288 14.62 -6.96 -14.47
C ARG A 288 14.28 -6.15 -15.73
N PRO A 289 14.93 -6.45 -16.88
CA PRO A 289 14.56 -5.81 -18.13
C PRO A 289 13.16 -6.22 -18.56
N ALA A 290 12.34 -5.23 -18.95
CA ALA A 290 11.00 -5.44 -19.47
C ALA A 290 10.71 -4.43 -20.59
N VAL A 291 9.68 -4.69 -21.39
CA VAL A 291 9.19 -3.80 -22.45
C VAL A 291 7.71 -3.54 -22.21
N TYR A 292 7.33 -2.27 -22.19
CA TYR A 292 5.94 -1.82 -22.10
C TYR A 292 5.23 -2.06 -23.43
N ASP A 293 4.03 -2.59 -23.37
CA ASP A 293 3.15 -2.81 -24.52
C ASP A 293 1.99 -1.80 -24.44
N GLU A 294 1.93 -0.89 -25.42
CA GLU A 294 0.91 0.17 -25.48
C GLU A 294 -0.52 -0.35 -25.76
N GLU A 295 -0.68 -1.60 -26.27
CA GLU A 295 -2.00 -2.17 -26.55
C GLU A 295 -2.61 -2.85 -25.31
N THR A 296 -1.77 -3.46 -24.47
CA THR A 296 -2.21 -4.16 -23.26
C THR A 296 -1.97 -3.36 -21.98
N GLU A 297 -1.22 -2.26 -22.08
CA GLU A 297 -0.76 -1.44 -20.94
C GLU A 297 0.05 -2.23 -19.92
N GLU A 298 0.71 -3.31 -20.36
CA GLU A 298 1.48 -4.22 -19.49
C GLU A 298 2.98 -4.22 -19.80
N CYS A 299 3.78 -4.50 -18.79
CA CYS A 299 5.22 -4.68 -18.88
C CYS A 299 5.61 -6.16 -19.04
N THR A 300 6.06 -6.57 -20.21
CA THR A 300 6.52 -7.93 -20.48
C THR A 300 8.02 -8.08 -20.19
N PRO A 301 8.41 -8.93 -19.21
CA PRO A 301 9.82 -9.18 -18.92
C PRO A 301 10.56 -9.85 -20.08
N THR A 302 11.77 -9.36 -20.39
CA THR A 302 12.61 -9.89 -21.48
C THR A 302 13.80 -10.73 -21.00
N ALA A 303 14.07 -10.74 -19.69
CA ALA A 303 15.13 -11.53 -19.07
C ALA A 303 14.74 -11.93 -17.63
N PRO A 304 15.40 -12.93 -17.02
CA PRO A 304 15.24 -13.23 -15.60
C PRO A 304 15.73 -12.07 -14.73
N PRO A 305 15.23 -11.96 -13.46
CA PRO A 305 15.71 -10.93 -12.55
C PRO A 305 17.20 -11.10 -12.24
N PRO A 306 17.93 -9.99 -12.05
CA PRO A 306 19.35 -10.01 -11.68
C PRO A 306 19.54 -10.40 -10.20
N PRO A 307 20.78 -10.72 -9.78
CA PRO A 307 21.08 -11.02 -8.37
C PRO A 307 20.76 -9.90 -7.37
N GLU A 308 20.66 -8.67 -7.84
CA GLU A 308 20.30 -7.48 -7.06
C GLU A 308 18.81 -7.35 -6.78
N ALA A 309 17.97 -8.13 -7.45
CA ALA A 309 16.52 -8.16 -7.26
C ALA A 309 16.13 -8.57 -5.83
N GLY A 310 14.96 -8.12 -5.37
CA GLY A 310 14.39 -8.50 -4.09
C GLY A 310 13.92 -9.96 -4.08
N THR A 311 13.51 -10.41 -2.88
CA THR A 311 13.04 -11.80 -2.70
C THR A 311 11.72 -11.89 -1.94
N HIS A 312 11.25 -10.78 -1.37
CA HIS A 312 10.15 -10.78 -0.42
C HIS A 312 8.88 -10.09 -0.91
N LEU A 313 9.02 -9.14 -1.82
CA LEU A 313 7.92 -8.36 -2.38
C LEU A 313 7.83 -8.58 -3.88
N SER A 314 6.63 -8.73 -4.42
CA SER A 314 6.33 -8.55 -5.84
C SER A 314 5.79 -7.14 -6.07
N ALA A 315 6.10 -6.55 -7.20
CA ALA A 315 5.53 -5.27 -7.58
C ALA A 315 4.00 -5.40 -7.81
N ASP A 316 3.21 -4.47 -7.34
CA ASP A 316 3.69 -3.26 -6.71
C ASP A 316 3.92 -3.46 -5.20
N ALA A 317 4.94 -2.78 -4.67
CA ALA A 317 5.10 -2.65 -3.23
C ALA A 317 4.20 -1.50 -2.76
N GLU A 318 3.15 -1.86 -2.00
CA GLU A 318 2.05 -0.97 -1.66
C GLU A 318 1.94 -0.69 -0.16
N GLY A 319 0.72 -0.65 0.36
CA GLY A 319 0.37 -0.23 1.72
C GLY A 319 1.35 -0.62 2.80
N LEU A 320 1.85 0.36 3.52
CA LEU A 320 2.78 0.20 4.64
C LEU A 320 2.12 0.58 5.96
N THR A 321 2.25 -0.27 6.98
CA THR A 321 1.78 0.05 8.32
C THR A 321 2.70 -0.52 9.40
N ILE A 322 2.75 0.13 10.59
CA ILE A 322 3.64 -0.29 11.69
C ILE A 322 2.84 -0.72 12.91
N ALA A 323 2.99 -1.99 13.29
CA ALA A 323 2.51 -2.52 14.54
C ALA A 323 3.52 -2.24 15.67
N TYR A 324 3.06 -1.53 16.70
CA TYR A 324 3.85 -1.22 17.88
C TYR A 324 3.59 -2.23 19.01
N GLY A 325 4.66 -2.79 19.58
CA GLY A 325 4.59 -3.78 20.66
C GLY A 325 5.96 -3.98 21.29
N HIS A 326 6.25 -5.20 21.79
CA HIS A 326 7.60 -5.53 22.24
C HIS A 326 8.65 -5.36 21.14
N ARG A 327 8.25 -5.56 19.91
CA ARG A 327 8.99 -5.24 18.69
C ARG A 327 8.12 -4.35 17.83
N ARG A 328 8.74 -3.47 17.07
CA ARG A 328 8.08 -2.75 15.99
C ARG A 328 8.13 -3.63 14.75
N THR A 329 6.97 -3.91 14.18
CA THR A 329 6.84 -4.72 12.97
C THR A 329 6.27 -3.86 11.86
N LEU A 330 7.01 -3.67 10.78
CA LEU A 330 6.47 -3.13 9.53
C LEU A 330 5.75 -4.26 8.80
N LEU A 331 4.52 -4.00 8.38
CA LEU A 331 3.78 -4.81 7.42
C LEU A 331 3.80 -4.05 6.08
N ALA A 332 4.05 -4.77 5.00
CA ALA A 332 4.10 -4.22 3.65
C ALA A 332 3.26 -5.07 2.72
N SER A 333 2.36 -4.47 1.97
CA SER A 333 1.65 -5.14 0.90
C SER A 333 2.59 -5.47 -0.25
N SER A 334 2.47 -6.67 -0.78
CA SER A 334 3.09 -7.20 -1.97
C SER A 334 1.94 -7.49 -2.93
N GLN A 335 1.49 -6.46 -3.64
CA GLN A 335 0.25 -6.47 -4.40
C GLN A 335 0.28 -7.55 -5.48
N GLY A 336 1.37 -7.64 -6.25
CA GLY A 336 1.48 -8.56 -7.38
C GLY A 336 1.46 -10.05 -7.04
N ASP A 337 1.57 -10.45 -5.75
CA ASP A 337 1.38 -11.84 -5.32
C ASP A 337 0.37 -11.99 -4.18
N SER A 338 -0.44 -10.95 -3.93
CA SER A 338 -1.53 -10.91 -2.93
C SER A 338 -1.07 -11.37 -1.54
N THR A 339 0.17 -10.98 -1.15
CA THR A 339 0.76 -11.32 0.15
C THR A 339 1.17 -10.07 0.93
N PHE A 340 1.50 -10.26 2.20
CA PHE A 340 2.02 -9.21 3.07
C PHE A 340 3.33 -9.66 3.67
N ALA A 341 4.37 -8.83 3.55
CA ALA A 341 5.67 -9.07 4.18
C ALA A 341 5.70 -8.48 5.60
N ARG A 342 6.32 -9.23 6.53
CA ARG A 342 6.58 -8.79 7.91
C ARG A 342 8.05 -8.51 8.09
N TYR A 343 8.38 -7.30 8.56
CA TYR A 343 9.74 -6.91 8.88
C TYR A 343 9.86 -6.48 10.35
N ASP A 344 10.88 -6.97 11.04
CA ASP A 344 11.32 -6.34 12.28
C ASP A 344 12.02 -5.03 11.94
N ILE A 345 11.55 -3.90 12.50
CA ILE A 345 12.26 -2.61 12.42
C ILE A 345 13.44 -2.67 13.39
N THR A 346 14.63 -2.52 12.86
CA THR A 346 15.90 -2.52 13.60
C THR A 346 16.58 -1.16 13.51
N ARG A 347 17.64 -0.96 14.29
CA ARG A 347 18.44 0.26 14.20
C ARG A 347 19.07 0.46 12.80
N ASP A 348 19.41 -0.66 12.15
CA ASP A 348 20.16 -0.65 10.89
C ASP A 348 19.27 -0.75 9.66
N GLY A 349 17.93 -0.88 9.83
CA GLY A 349 16.97 -1.01 8.74
C GLY A 349 15.88 -2.05 9.00
N LEU A 350 15.40 -2.67 7.96
CA LEU A 350 14.38 -3.72 8.01
C LEU A 350 15.04 -5.12 8.00
N ARG A 351 14.47 -6.03 8.78
CA ARG A 351 14.82 -7.45 8.71
C ARG A 351 13.57 -8.26 8.43
N TYR A 352 13.49 -8.82 7.23
CA TYR A 352 12.41 -9.72 6.86
C TYR A 352 12.29 -10.89 7.85
N ARG A 353 11.05 -11.27 8.17
CA ARG A 353 10.74 -12.33 9.11
C ARG A 353 9.92 -13.46 8.48
N SER A 354 8.83 -13.12 7.83
CA SER A 354 7.90 -14.06 7.19
C SER A 354 6.88 -13.28 6.34
N GLY A 355 6.09 -13.98 5.54
CA GLY A 355 4.92 -13.44 4.86
C GLY A 355 3.61 -13.96 5.46
N PHE A 356 2.49 -13.35 5.07
CA PHE A 356 1.15 -13.89 5.26
C PHE A 356 0.25 -13.50 4.08
N ALA A 357 -0.81 -14.25 3.91
CA ALA A 357 -1.93 -13.94 3.02
C ALA A 357 -3.23 -14.08 3.80
N VAL A 358 -4.28 -13.40 3.37
CA VAL A 358 -5.63 -13.61 3.91
C VAL A 358 -6.34 -14.61 3.02
N ALA A 359 -6.85 -15.67 3.63
CA ALA A 359 -7.51 -16.77 2.92
C ALA A 359 -9.03 -16.64 3.02
N ASP A 360 -9.71 -17.32 2.12
CA ASP A 360 -11.16 -17.54 2.25
C ASP A 360 -11.52 -18.15 3.59
N GLY A 361 -12.55 -17.60 4.22
CA GLY A 361 -12.97 -18.02 5.54
C GLY A 361 -14.43 -17.66 5.82
N ARG A 362 -14.66 -16.80 6.79
CA ARG A 362 -16.00 -16.25 7.07
C ARG A 362 -16.42 -15.23 6.01
N VAL A 363 -15.48 -14.50 5.52
CA VAL A 363 -15.51 -13.60 4.38
C VAL A 363 -14.44 -14.09 3.41
N ASP A 364 -14.40 -13.58 2.21
CA ASP A 364 -13.42 -13.97 1.19
C ASP A 364 -11.99 -13.52 1.52
N SER A 365 -11.05 -13.86 0.68
CA SER A 365 -9.62 -13.55 0.75
C SER A 365 -9.34 -12.05 0.61
N VAL A 366 -8.07 -11.74 0.45
CA VAL A 366 -7.57 -10.40 0.07
C VAL A 366 -6.65 -10.58 -1.11
N GLU A 367 -6.99 -9.94 -2.20
CA GLU A 367 -6.20 -9.88 -3.42
C GLU A 367 -5.84 -8.43 -3.75
N HIS A 368 -4.69 -8.23 -4.39
CA HIS A 368 -4.23 -6.96 -4.96
C HIS A 368 -4.42 -5.75 -4.01
N SER A 369 -3.91 -5.89 -2.78
CA SER A 369 -4.14 -4.89 -1.71
C SER A 369 -3.28 -3.63 -1.90
N ASP A 370 -3.91 -2.47 -2.06
CA ASP A 370 -3.27 -1.14 -2.10
C ASP A 370 -2.95 -0.65 -0.69
N GLY A 371 -3.95 -0.62 0.20
CA GLY A 371 -3.83 0.01 1.50
C GLY A 371 -3.84 -0.93 2.71
N ALA A 372 -3.16 -0.55 3.78
CA ALA A 372 -3.13 -1.30 5.03
C ALA A 372 -2.99 -0.38 6.26
N ALA A 373 -3.80 -0.64 7.30
CA ALA A 373 -3.67 0.04 8.58
C ALA A 373 -3.68 -0.93 9.76
N VAL A 374 -2.79 -0.73 10.74
CA VAL A 374 -2.76 -1.55 11.96
C VAL A 374 -2.76 -0.73 13.24
N SER A 375 -3.58 -1.14 14.20
CA SER A 375 -3.50 -0.70 15.58
C SER A 375 -3.30 -1.90 16.51
N THR A 376 -2.34 -1.84 17.42
CA THR A 376 -2.11 -2.88 18.45
C THR A 376 -2.84 -2.60 19.75
N THR A 377 -3.63 -1.54 19.82
CA THR A 377 -4.50 -1.26 20.97
C THR A 377 -5.65 -2.26 21.00
N PRO A 378 -5.93 -2.93 22.14
CA PRO A 378 -7.10 -3.79 22.25
C PRO A 378 -8.40 -3.01 22.01
N LEU A 379 -9.19 -3.43 21.02
CA LEU A 379 -10.43 -2.78 20.60
C LEU A 379 -11.68 -3.57 21.03
N GLY A 380 -11.66 -4.14 22.20
CA GLY A 380 -12.72 -4.95 22.77
C GLY A 380 -12.60 -6.43 22.42
N ARG A 381 -13.72 -7.18 22.60
CA ARG A 381 -13.71 -8.65 22.46
C ARG A 381 -13.48 -9.14 21.03
N ALA A 382 -13.87 -8.34 20.05
CA ALA A 382 -13.71 -8.70 18.65
C ALA A 382 -12.22 -8.63 18.23
N TYR A 383 -11.48 -7.67 18.76
CA TYR A 383 -10.08 -7.42 18.40
C TYR A 383 -9.24 -7.24 19.67
N PRO A 384 -9.02 -8.34 20.43
CA PRO A 384 -8.32 -8.27 21.72
C PRO A 384 -6.82 -7.95 21.56
N ASN A 385 -6.24 -8.19 20.41
CA ASN A 385 -4.84 -7.90 20.09
C ASN A 385 -4.66 -6.67 19.19
N GLY A 386 -5.74 -5.89 19.00
CA GLY A 386 -5.80 -4.79 18.05
C GLY A 386 -6.42 -5.19 16.72
N LEU A 387 -6.46 -4.25 15.80
CA LEU A 387 -7.11 -4.37 14.49
C LEU A 387 -6.09 -4.19 13.37
N LEU A 388 -6.16 -5.05 12.36
CA LEU A 388 -5.57 -4.86 11.04
C LEU A 388 -6.71 -4.68 10.05
N VAL A 389 -6.63 -3.65 9.22
CA VAL A 389 -7.53 -3.39 8.10
C VAL A 389 -6.71 -3.43 6.82
N LEU A 390 -7.20 -4.17 5.84
CA LEU A 390 -6.57 -4.35 4.54
C LEU A 390 -7.56 -3.99 3.45
N HIS A 391 -7.10 -3.31 2.42
CA HIS A 391 -7.82 -3.18 1.17
C HIS A 391 -7.86 -4.53 0.46
N ASP A 392 -8.99 -4.86 -0.17
CA ASP A 392 -9.19 -6.01 -1.02
C ASP A 392 -9.61 -5.54 -2.40
N GLY A 393 -8.73 -5.75 -3.38
CA GLY A 393 -8.88 -5.28 -4.74
C GLY A 393 -9.80 -6.16 -5.61
N GLU A 394 -10.12 -7.39 -5.15
CA GLU A 394 -10.96 -8.34 -5.90
C GLU A 394 -12.02 -8.98 -5.00
N ASN A 395 -12.87 -8.14 -4.38
CA ASN A 395 -13.88 -8.61 -3.44
C ASN A 395 -14.94 -9.51 -4.10
N THR A 396 -15.31 -10.60 -3.44
CA THR A 396 -16.32 -11.54 -3.90
C THR A 396 -17.49 -11.68 -2.91
N PRO A 397 -18.73 -11.97 -3.39
CA PRO A 397 -19.09 -12.14 -4.80
C PRO A 397 -19.12 -10.80 -5.56
N ASP A 398 -18.69 -10.83 -6.80
CA ASP A 398 -18.71 -9.67 -7.69
C ASP A 398 -20.10 -9.37 -8.28
N ASP A 399 -21.01 -10.34 -8.23
CA ASP A 399 -22.36 -10.28 -8.80
C ASP A 399 -22.39 -9.80 -10.27
N GLY A 400 -21.28 -9.98 -11.00
CA GLY A 400 -21.07 -9.51 -12.37
C GLY A 400 -20.64 -8.02 -12.47
N ARG A 401 -20.23 -7.42 -11.35
CA ARG A 401 -19.69 -6.06 -11.26
C ARG A 401 -18.39 -6.10 -10.47
N THR A 402 -17.31 -5.57 -11.01
CA THR A 402 -16.04 -5.37 -10.28
C THR A 402 -16.29 -4.54 -9.03
N ASN A 403 -15.78 -4.99 -7.91
CA ASN A 403 -15.90 -4.28 -6.65
C ASN A 403 -14.75 -4.59 -5.69
N THR A 404 -14.52 -3.67 -4.81
CA THR A 404 -13.45 -3.68 -3.80
C THR A 404 -14.04 -3.40 -2.42
N ASN A 405 -13.33 -3.75 -1.35
CA ASN A 405 -13.76 -3.41 0.01
C ASN A 405 -12.58 -3.38 1.00
N PHE A 406 -12.88 -3.34 2.31
CA PHE A 406 -11.90 -3.47 3.37
C PHE A 406 -12.18 -4.69 4.24
N LYS A 407 -11.16 -5.50 4.49
CA LYS A 407 -11.21 -6.65 5.39
C LYS A 407 -10.64 -6.28 6.77
N LEU A 408 -11.33 -6.72 7.83
CA LEU A 408 -10.99 -6.43 9.22
C LEU A 408 -10.52 -7.69 9.92
N LEU A 409 -9.26 -7.72 10.38
CA LEU A 409 -8.61 -8.86 11.02
C LEU A 409 -8.18 -8.53 12.46
N ASP A 410 -8.06 -9.54 13.32
CA ASP A 410 -7.31 -9.39 14.57
C ASP A 410 -5.82 -9.20 14.25
N ALA A 411 -5.20 -8.17 14.79
CA ALA A 411 -3.81 -7.86 14.49
C ALA A 411 -2.81 -8.90 15.06
N GLY A 412 -3.17 -9.67 16.08
CA GLY A 412 -2.28 -10.62 16.76
C GLY A 412 -1.59 -11.59 15.81
N PRO A 413 -2.33 -12.41 15.04
CA PRO A 413 -1.74 -13.33 14.05
C PRO A 413 -0.89 -12.63 12.98
N ALA A 414 -1.32 -11.46 12.50
CA ALA A 414 -0.59 -10.70 11.49
C ALA A 414 0.79 -10.21 11.98
N ILE A 415 0.96 -9.99 13.27
CA ILE A 415 2.23 -9.56 13.87
C ILE A 415 2.99 -10.69 14.56
N GLY A 416 2.48 -11.93 14.45
CA GLY A 416 3.11 -13.14 15.02
C GLY A 416 3.01 -13.21 16.54
N ARG A 417 1.82 -12.92 17.09
CA ARG A 417 1.45 -13.10 18.50
C ARG A 417 0.47 -14.25 18.68
#